data_c0add1ae1c239de81c9d1a910e0848b2
#
_entry.id   c0add1ae1c239de81c9d1a910e0848b2
#
_cell.length_a   1.000
_cell.length_b   1.000
_cell.length_c   1.000
_cell.angle_alpha   90.00
_cell.angle_beta   90.00
_cell.angle_gamma   90.00
#
_symmetry.space_group_name_H-M   'P 1'
#
loop_
_entity.id
_entity.type
_entity.pdbx_description
1 polymer ?
#
loop_
_entity_poly.entity_id
_entity_poly.type
_entity_poly.pdbx_seq_one_letter_code
_entity_poly.pdbx_strand_id
1 'polypeptide(L)'
;KGYAANIEEVTIKNSDYRRVLYTARNTQLVVMNLKPGEEISNEIHELDQFIRIEQGRAKVILNNGETEYNVSDNWAIIIPAGTHHNVINTGNSELKLYTLYSPPEHQKDTIQPTKADEKEEHFDGQTSEM
;
A
#
# COMPACT_ATOMS: atom_id res chain seq x y z
N LYS A 1 0.09 10.08 21.28
CA LYS A 1 1.12 10.28 20.27
C LYS A 1 0.47 10.71 18.96
N GLY A 2 0.73 10.14 17.85
CA GLY A 2 0.14 10.55 16.59
C GLY A 2 1.22 10.74 15.54
N TYR A 3 0.82 11.06 14.31
CA TYR A 3 1.75 11.18 13.21
C TYR A 3 1.27 12.27 12.24
N ALA A 4 2.18 13.14 11.83
CA ALA A 4 1.88 14.16 10.84
C ALA A 4 3.09 14.31 9.93
N ALA A 5 2.83 14.36 8.63
CA ALA A 5 3.88 14.53 7.63
C ALA A 5 3.27 15.10 6.34
N ASN A 6 4.11 15.71 5.51
CA ASN A 6 3.73 16.01 4.14
C ASN A 6 3.72 14.68 3.38
N ILE A 7 2.55 14.07 3.26
CA ILE A 7 2.45 12.69 2.74
C ILE A 7 2.86 12.59 1.28
N GLU A 8 2.59 13.60 0.46
CA GLU A 8 3.05 13.61 -0.92
C GLU A 8 4.57 13.54 -0.97
N GLU A 9 5.24 14.38 -0.20
CA GLU A 9 6.71 14.42 -0.18
C GLU A 9 7.30 13.10 0.29
N VAL A 10 6.77 12.54 1.38
CA VAL A 10 7.25 11.28 1.94
C VAL A 10 7.04 10.15 0.93
N THR A 11 5.90 10.10 0.27
CA THR A 11 5.59 9.08 -0.73
C THR A 11 6.50 9.17 -1.94
N ILE A 12 6.69 10.37 -2.47
CA ILE A 12 7.54 10.60 -3.65
C ILE A 12 9.00 10.25 -3.36
N LYS A 13 9.49 10.55 -2.16
CA LYS A 13 10.88 10.26 -1.78
C LYS A 13 11.12 8.79 -1.44
N ASN A 14 10.06 8.03 -1.18
CA ASN A 14 10.22 6.63 -0.78
C ASN A 14 10.72 5.77 -1.94
N SER A 15 11.79 5.02 -1.71
CA SER A 15 12.34 4.06 -2.67
C SER A 15 12.13 2.61 -2.23
N ASP A 16 11.62 2.38 -1.03
CA ASP A 16 11.36 1.03 -0.53
C ASP A 16 10.10 0.44 -1.16
N TYR A 17 10.13 -0.85 -1.45
CA TYR A 17 8.94 -1.55 -1.92
C TYR A 17 7.79 -1.35 -0.92
N ARG A 18 8.06 -1.55 0.37
CA ARG A 18 7.09 -1.31 1.45
C ARG A 18 7.77 -0.71 2.66
N ARG A 19 7.19 0.35 3.18
CA ARG A 19 7.68 0.98 4.40
C ARG A 19 6.50 1.41 5.25
N VAL A 20 6.37 0.81 6.43
CA VAL A 20 5.35 1.20 7.40
C VAL A 20 5.79 2.49 8.08
N LEU A 21 4.98 3.54 7.97
CA LEU A 21 5.28 4.84 8.58
C LEU A 21 4.71 4.97 9.98
N TYR A 22 3.50 4.51 10.20
CA TYR A 22 2.84 4.62 11.49
C TYR A 22 1.77 3.57 11.66
N THR A 23 1.73 2.95 12.84
CA THR A 23 0.73 1.95 13.17
C THR A 23 -0.04 2.41 14.40
N ALA A 24 -1.27 2.85 14.18
CA ALA A 24 -2.22 3.11 15.25
C ALA A 24 -3.00 1.82 15.53
N ARG A 25 -3.89 1.85 16.50
CA ARG A 25 -4.67 0.66 16.86
C ARG A 25 -5.59 0.20 15.72
N ASN A 26 -6.21 1.13 15.03
CA ASN A 26 -7.25 0.83 14.05
C ASN A 26 -6.91 1.27 12.62
N THR A 27 -5.72 1.80 12.40
CA THR A 27 -5.29 2.19 11.05
C THR A 27 -3.77 2.22 10.97
N GLN A 28 -3.24 1.97 9.77
CA GLN A 28 -1.81 1.91 9.55
C GLN A 28 -1.49 2.59 8.23
N LEU A 29 -0.50 3.47 8.25
CA LEU A 29 -0.05 4.21 7.07
C LEU A 29 1.23 3.60 6.53
N VAL A 30 1.21 3.27 5.23
CA VAL A 30 2.31 2.59 4.55
C VAL A 30 2.60 3.27 3.23
N VAL A 31 3.87 3.44 2.88
CA VAL A 31 4.28 3.90 1.55
C VAL A 31 4.87 2.75 0.78
N MET A 32 4.66 2.75 -0.53
CA MET A 32 5.17 1.71 -1.42
C MET A 32 5.73 2.31 -2.71
N ASN A 33 6.71 1.63 -3.26
CA ASN A 33 7.32 1.95 -4.54
C ASN A 33 7.42 0.64 -5.34
N LEU A 34 6.72 0.60 -6.47
CA LEU A 34 6.78 -0.54 -7.39
C LEU A 34 7.51 -0.15 -8.66
N LYS A 35 8.46 -0.97 -9.09
CA LYS A 35 9.17 -0.78 -10.35
C LYS A 35 8.24 -1.12 -11.53
N PRO A 36 8.56 -0.65 -12.74
CA PRO A 36 7.76 -1.02 -13.92
C PRO A 36 7.57 -2.53 -14.02
N GLY A 37 6.33 -2.96 -14.22
CA GLY A 37 5.97 -4.36 -14.34
C GLY A 37 5.78 -5.09 -13.02
N GLU A 38 6.22 -4.52 -11.91
CA GLU A 38 5.99 -5.14 -10.60
C GLU A 38 4.53 -5.06 -10.19
N GLU A 39 4.12 -6.03 -9.40
CA GLU A 39 2.77 -6.07 -8.87
C GLU A 39 2.80 -6.44 -7.39
N ILE A 40 1.75 -6.05 -6.68
CA ILE A 40 1.60 -6.44 -5.28
C ILE A 40 1.25 -7.92 -5.19
N SER A 41 0.62 -8.46 -6.22
CA SER A 41 0.06 -9.82 -6.36
C SER A 41 -1.35 -9.90 -5.77
N ASN A 42 -2.10 -10.90 -6.24
CA ASN A 42 -3.49 -11.02 -5.83
C ASN A 42 -3.57 -11.34 -4.34
N GLU A 43 -4.30 -10.52 -3.60
CA GLU A 43 -4.44 -10.62 -2.16
C GLU A 43 -5.90 -10.48 -1.74
N ILE A 44 -6.19 -10.92 -0.52
CA ILE A 44 -7.46 -10.68 0.14
C ILE A 44 -7.17 -10.37 1.61
N HIS A 45 -7.81 -9.34 2.13
CA HIS A 45 -7.63 -8.93 3.52
C HIS A 45 -8.97 -8.81 4.23
N GLU A 46 -8.98 -9.09 5.53
CA GLU A 46 -10.15 -8.89 6.39
C GLU A 46 -10.14 -7.46 6.98
N LEU A 47 -9.81 -6.49 6.16
CA LEU A 47 -9.70 -5.09 6.54
C LEU A 47 -10.02 -4.22 5.33
N ASP A 48 -10.35 -2.98 5.58
CA ASP A 48 -10.56 -2.01 4.51
C ASP A 48 -9.22 -1.37 4.17
N GLN A 49 -9.00 -1.15 2.88
CA GLN A 49 -7.76 -0.56 2.39
C GLN A 49 -8.05 0.66 1.52
N PHE A 50 -7.34 1.74 1.80
CA PHE A 50 -7.37 2.95 0.98
C PHE A 50 -6.01 3.08 0.30
N ILE A 51 -6.01 3.32 -1.02
CA ILE A 51 -4.76 3.54 -1.77
C ILE A 51 -4.86 4.89 -2.48
N ARG A 52 -3.80 5.68 -2.38
CA ARG A 52 -3.66 6.90 -3.17
C ARG A 52 -2.41 6.81 -4.04
N ILE A 53 -2.59 7.02 -5.35
CA ILE A 53 -1.46 7.08 -6.28
C ILE A 53 -0.91 8.51 -6.27
N GLU A 54 0.34 8.67 -5.88
CA GLU A 54 1.00 9.96 -5.94
C GLU A 54 1.73 10.18 -7.25
N GLN A 55 2.30 9.10 -7.83
CA GLN A 55 3.05 9.19 -9.07
C GLN A 55 3.02 7.86 -9.81
N GLY A 56 2.73 7.90 -11.10
CA GLY A 56 2.81 6.74 -11.97
C GLY A 56 1.46 6.28 -12.47
N ARG A 57 1.43 5.09 -13.08
CA ARG A 57 0.22 4.48 -13.62
C ARG A 57 0.11 3.04 -13.18
N ALA A 58 -1.10 2.62 -12.90
CA ALA A 58 -1.36 1.27 -12.42
C ALA A 58 -2.69 0.74 -12.95
N LYS A 59 -2.79 -0.58 -12.94
CA LYS A 59 -4.07 -1.28 -13.09
C LYS A 59 -4.43 -1.86 -11.73
N VAL A 60 -5.63 -1.57 -11.26
CA VAL A 60 -6.18 -2.15 -10.05
C VAL A 60 -7.24 -3.16 -10.47
N ILE A 61 -7.06 -4.41 -10.05
CA ILE A 61 -7.95 -5.51 -10.39
C ILE A 61 -8.68 -5.92 -9.13
N LEU A 62 -10.01 -5.95 -9.18
CA LEU A 62 -10.86 -6.36 -8.05
C LEU A 62 -11.68 -7.57 -8.43
N ASN A 63 -12.01 -8.39 -7.42
CA ASN A 63 -12.90 -9.54 -7.56
C ASN A 63 -12.46 -10.51 -8.67
N ASN A 64 -11.16 -10.85 -8.67
CA ASN A 64 -10.58 -11.81 -9.61
C ASN A 64 -10.81 -11.45 -11.08
N GLY A 65 -10.78 -10.14 -11.38
CA GLY A 65 -10.89 -9.66 -12.74
C GLY A 65 -12.27 -9.15 -13.15
N GLU A 66 -13.26 -9.23 -12.26
CA GLU A 66 -14.59 -8.70 -12.58
C GLU A 66 -14.57 -7.19 -12.78
N THR A 67 -13.70 -6.49 -12.03
CA THR A 67 -13.59 -5.05 -12.12
C THR A 67 -12.13 -4.66 -12.29
N GLU A 68 -11.85 -3.77 -13.24
CA GLU A 68 -10.51 -3.24 -13.46
C GLU A 68 -10.58 -1.73 -13.56
N TYR A 69 -9.63 -1.05 -12.89
CA TYR A 69 -9.47 0.39 -13.00
C TYR A 69 -8.07 0.70 -13.50
N ASN A 70 -7.97 1.58 -14.50
CA ASN A 70 -6.70 2.17 -14.90
C ASN A 70 -6.58 3.49 -14.16
N VAL A 71 -5.57 3.60 -13.31
CA VAL A 71 -5.40 4.73 -12.41
C VAL A 71 -4.05 5.39 -12.63
N SER A 72 -3.93 6.64 -12.21
CA SER A 72 -2.71 7.42 -12.36
C SER A 72 -2.61 8.44 -11.23
N ASP A 73 -1.73 9.43 -11.36
CA ASP A 73 -1.51 10.46 -10.35
C ASP A 73 -2.82 11.01 -9.80
N ASN A 74 -2.90 11.09 -8.48
CA ASN A 74 -4.01 11.66 -7.72
C ASN A 74 -5.28 10.81 -7.67
N TRP A 75 -5.24 9.58 -8.17
CA TRP A 75 -6.37 8.66 -8.04
C TRP A 75 -6.38 8.01 -6.67
N ALA A 76 -7.57 7.83 -6.14
CA ALA A 76 -7.79 7.10 -4.89
C ALA A 76 -8.61 5.84 -5.17
N ILE A 77 -8.30 4.78 -4.44
CA ILE A 77 -9.02 3.50 -4.55
C ILE A 77 -9.38 3.06 -3.14
N ILE A 78 -10.61 2.58 -2.96
CA ILE A 78 -11.03 1.93 -1.73
C ILE A 78 -11.31 0.47 -2.04
N ILE A 79 -10.69 -0.41 -1.27
CA ILE A 79 -10.86 -1.84 -1.39
C ILE A 79 -11.49 -2.35 -0.10
N PRO A 80 -12.77 -2.73 -0.14
CA PRO A 80 -13.46 -3.24 1.06
C PRO A 80 -12.89 -4.57 1.53
N ALA A 81 -13.01 -4.84 2.81
CA ALA A 81 -12.62 -6.12 3.40
C ALA A 81 -13.26 -7.27 2.63
N GLY A 82 -12.51 -8.36 2.45
CA GLY A 82 -13.00 -9.54 1.75
C GLY A 82 -12.97 -9.45 0.23
N THR A 83 -12.40 -8.40 -0.34
CA THR A 83 -12.31 -8.23 -1.80
C THR A 83 -10.94 -8.68 -2.30
N HIS A 84 -10.92 -9.67 -3.20
CA HIS A 84 -9.68 -10.03 -3.90
C HIS A 84 -9.21 -8.86 -4.74
N HIS A 85 -7.92 -8.54 -4.66
CA HIS A 85 -7.38 -7.39 -5.36
C HIS A 85 -5.92 -7.55 -5.73
N ASN A 86 -5.50 -6.85 -6.76
CA ASN A 86 -4.10 -6.73 -7.18
C ASN A 86 -3.86 -5.33 -7.71
N VAL A 87 -2.63 -4.85 -7.57
CA VAL A 87 -2.18 -3.58 -8.12
C VAL A 87 -0.93 -3.85 -8.93
N ILE A 88 -0.95 -3.46 -10.20
CA ILE A 88 0.14 -3.71 -11.14
C ILE A 88 0.65 -2.38 -11.66
N ASN A 89 1.96 -2.16 -11.62
CA ASN A 89 2.55 -0.99 -12.26
C ASN A 89 2.55 -1.22 -13.78
N THR A 90 1.70 -0.48 -14.49
CA THR A 90 1.57 -0.57 -15.94
C THR A 90 2.31 0.55 -16.66
N GLY A 91 2.97 1.44 -15.93
CA GLY A 91 3.76 2.51 -16.51
C GLY A 91 5.18 2.07 -16.81
N ASN A 92 5.97 3.01 -17.33
CA ASN A 92 7.39 2.78 -17.62
C ASN A 92 8.30 3.53 -16.64
N SER A 93 7.74 3.99 -15.53
CA SER A 93 8.46 4.61 -14.42
C SER A 93 7.96 4.04 -13.11
N GLU A 94 8.60 4.42 -12.00
CA GLU A 94 8.22 3.94 -10.67
C GLU A 94 6.80 4.36 -10.31
N LEU A 95 6.05 3.44 -9.70
CA LEU A 95 4.74 3.70 -9.15
C LEU A 95 4.91 4.00 -7.65
N LYS A 96 4.50 5.19 -7.25
CA LYS A 96 4.63 5.62 -5.86
C LYS A 96 3.25 5.87 -5.29
N LEU A 97 2.95 5.15 -4.22
CA LEU A 97 1.64 5.21 -3.59
C LEU A 97 1.77 5.18 -2.08
N TYR A 98 0.72 5.64 -1.40
CA TYR A 98 0.56 5.34 0.00
C TYR A 98 -0.77 4.62 0.22
N THR A 99 -0.83 3.87 1.29
CA THR A 99 -2.01 3.08 1.59
C THR A 99 -2.31 3.12 3.08
N LEU A 100 -3.58 3.02 3.40
CA LEU A 100 -4.06 2.89 4.77
C LEU A 100 -4.75 1.55 4.91
N TYR A 101 -4.34 0.79 5.90
CA TYR A 101 -5.01 -0.46 6.29
C TYR A 101 -5.78 -0.23 7.57
N SER A 102 -7.04 -0.57 7.59
CA SER A 102 -7.92 -0.34 8.74
C SER A 102 -8.74 -1.60 9.04
N PRO A 103 -8.36 -2.38 10.05
CA PRO A 103 -7.23 -2.25 10.96
C PRO A 103 -5.88 -2.52 10.30
N PRO A 104 -4.76 -2.39 11.06
CA PRO A 104 -3.43 -2.62 10.49
C PRO A 104 -3.26 -4.01 9.89
N GLU A 105 -2.43 -4.12 8.84
CA GLU A 105 -2.10 -5.38 8.17
C GLU A 105 -0.73 -5.89 8.56
N HIS A 106 0.26 -5.00 8.63
CA HIS A 106 1.66 -5.35 8.82
C HIS A 106 2.13 -5.09 10.24
N GLN A 107 3.27 -5.68 10.59
CA GLN A 107 3.92 -5.34 11.86
C GLN A 107 4.46 -3.91 11.78
N LYS A 108 4.45 -3.21 12.92
CA LYS A 108 4.96 -1.84 12.97
C LYS A 108 6.43 -1.80 12.54
N ASP A 109 6.84 -0.68 11.96
CA ASP A 109 8.21 -0.41 11.55
C ASP A 109 8.76 -1.35 10.48
N THR A 110 7.90 -2.10 9.80
CA THR A 110 8.32 -2.97 8.70
C THR A 110 8.92 -2.14 7.58
N ILE A 111 10.10 -2.54 7.12
CA ILE A 111 10.78 -1.96 5.95
C ILE A 111 11.21 -3.11 5.05
N GLN A 112 10.74 -3.12 3.82
CA GLN A 112 11.09 -4.09 2.80
C GLN A 112 11.63 -3.31 1.60
N PRO A 113 12.97 -3.22 1.44
CA PRO A 113 13.56 -2.41 0.37
C PRO A 113 13.17 -2.85 -1.03
N THR A 114 12.98 -4.16 -1.26
CA THR A 114 12.57 -4.70 -2.56
C THR A 114 11.42 -5.68 -2.38
N LYS A 115 10.73 -6.00 -3.48
CA LYS A 115 9.66 -6.99 -3.44
C LYS A 115 10.19 -8.35 -2.98
N ALA A 116 11.42 -8.69 -3.30
CA ALA A 116 12.05 -9.95 -2.87
C ALA A 116 12.22 -10.04 -1.35
N ASP A 117 12.22 -8.91 -0.66
CA ASP A 117 12.33 -8.88 0.80
C ASP A 117 10.99 -9.09 1.50
N GLU A 118 9.92 -9.23 0.73
CA GLU A 118 8.58 -9.41 1.28
C GLU A 118 8.48 -10.68 2.11
N LYS A 119 7.94 -10.55 3.32
CA LYS A 119 7.70 -11.68 4.23
C LYS A 119 6.25 -11.68 4.62
N GLU A 120 5.72 -12.87 4.86
CA GLU A 120 4.35 -13.02 5.30
C GLU A 120 4.26 -12.80 6.82
N GLU A 121 4.34 -11.55 7.23
CA GLU A 121 4.23 -11.15 8.64
C GLU A 121 3.04 -10.22 8.78
N HIS A 122 2.16 -10.53 9.72
CA HIS A 122 0.92 -9.78 9.93
C HIS A 122 0.98 -8.97 11.22
N PHE A 123 0.05 -8.02 11.33
CA PHE A 123 -0.09 -7.19 12.52
C PHE A 123 -0.19 -8.05 13.78
N ASP A 124 0.64 -7.73 14.76
CA ASP A 124 0.79 -8.50 16.02
C ASP A 124 0.21 -7.75 17.23
N GLY A 125 -0.53 -6.67 16.99
CA GLY A 125 -1.12 -5.87 18.06
C GLY A 125 -0.20 -4.78 18.59
N GLN A 126 1.05 -4.73 18.16
CA GLN A 126 1.97 -3.68 18.61
C GLN A 126 1.83 -2.43 17.74
N THR A 127 1.68 -1.29 18.40
CA THR A 127 1.46 -0.01 17.72
C THR A 127 2.63 0.95 17.94
N SER A 128 2.69 1.99 17.09
CA SER A 128 3.66 3.06 17.22
C SER A 128 3.39 3.92 18.46
N GLU A 129 2.25 3.71 19.11
CA GLU A 129 1.83 4.45 20.31
C GLU A 129 2.36 3.85 21.60
N MET A 130 2.97 2.70 21.53
CA MET A 130 3.49 1.96 22.68
C MET A 130 4.92 2.40 23.02
#